data_abfe9dd07e868ab9f3d51f15cca25f05
#
_entry.id   abfe9dd07e868ab9f3d51f15cca25f05
#
_cell.length_a   1.000
_cell.length_b   1.000
_cell.length_c   1.000
_cell.angle_alpha   90.00
_cell.angle_beta   90.00
_cell.angle_gamma   90.00
#
_symmetry.space_group_name_H-M   'P 1'
#
loop_
_entity.id
_entity.type
_entity.pdbx_description
1 polymer ?
#
loop_
_entity_poly.entity_id
_entity_poly.type
_entity_poly.pdbx_seq_one_letter_code
_entity_poly.pdbx_strand_id
1 'polypeptide(L)'
;MRVGIISDTHDRLEMITRAVKIFNDEGVSLVLHAGDYVSPFTADAFRPLKAKFMGVFGNNDGDKVYLRKKYGEIGAEIRGSFAIVDADGKRMGLLHGHDGLLLEALSGSVAIDVLVYGHTH
;
A
#
# COMPACT_ATOMS: atom_id res chain seq x y z
N MET A 1 -9.64 -14.23 -5.82
CA MET A 1 -9.04 -13.38 -4.77
C MET A 1 -9.47 -11.94 -4.95
N ARG A 2 -9.90 -11.30 -3.89
CA ARG A 2 -10.18 -9.86 -3.90
C ARG A 2 -9.01 -9.10 -3.29
N VAL A 3 -8.55 -8.08 -3.99
CA VAL A 3 -7.43 -7.23 -3.56
C VAL A 3 -7.96 -5.83 -3.32
N GLY A 4 -7.69 -5.29 -2.14
CA GLY A 4 -8.00 -3.91 -1.79
C GLY A 4 -6.81 -3.03 -2.13
N ILE A 5 -7.06 -1.85 -2.67
CA ILE A 5 -6.02 -0.89 -3.04
C ILE A 5 -6.30 0.42 -2.34
N ILE A 6 -5.30 0.95 -1.65
CA ILE A 6 -5.40 2.20 -0.92
C ILE A 6 -4.08 2.95 -1.06
N SER A 7 -4.11 4.26 -0.91
CA SER A 7 -2.92 5.10 -1.03
C SER A 7 -3.16 6.47 -0.39
N ASP A 8 -2.07 7.16 -0.07
CA ASP A 8 -2.12 8.55 0.35
C ASP A 8 -3.06 8.80 1.53
N THR A 9 -3.03 7.86 2.50
CA THR A 9 -3.90 7.93 3.67
C THR A 9 -3.51 9.05 4.62
N HIS A 10 -2.23 9.42 4.63
CA HIS A 10 -1.70 10.44 5.52
C HIS A 10 -2.15 10.17 6.96
N ASP A 11 -2.51 11.21 7.71
CA ASP A 11 -2.92 11.08 9.09
C ASP A 11 -4.45 11.02 9.27
N ARG A 12 -5.17 10.68 8.23
CA ARG A 12 -6.64 10.65 8.22
C ARG A 12 -7.20 9.39 8.86
N LEU A 13 -7.22 9.35 10.18
CA LEU A 13 -7.63 8.16 10.92
C LEU A 13 -9.05 7.71 10.61
N GLU A 14 -9.99 8.64 10.44
CA GLU A 14 -11.38 8.31 10.09
C GLU A 14 -11.48 7.62 8.74
N MET A 15 -10.73 8.10 7.76
CA MET A 15 -10.73 7.51 6.43
C MET A 15 -10.13 6.11 6.47
N ILE A 16 -9.05 5.92 7.22
CA ILE A 16 -8.42 4.61 7.39
C ILE A 16 -9.41 3.63 8.04
N THR A 17 -10.08 4.06 9.09
CA THR A 17 -11.07 3.23 9.79
C THR A 17 -12.20 2.80 8.85
N ARG A 18 -12.70 3.70 8.02
CA ARG A 18 -13.72 3.37 7.01
C ARG A 18 -13.20 2.38 5.98
N ALA A 19 -11.97 2.59 5.49
CA ALA A 19 -11.38 1.71 4.51
C ALA A 19 -11.23 0.29 5.05
N VAL A 20 -10.74 0.16 6.28
CA VAL A 20 -10.59 -1.13 6.95
C VAL A 20 -11.94 -1.86 7.05
N LYS A 21 -12.99 -1.13 7.44
CA LYS A 21 -14.32 -1.70 7.52
C LYS A 21 -14.80 -2.22 6.17
N ILE A 22 -14.64 -1.42 5.12
CA ILE A 22 -15.03 -1.80 3.76
C ILE A 22 -14.26 -3.06 3.31
N PHE A 23 -12.94 -3.08 3.51
CA PHE A 23 -12.13 -4.24 3.13
C PHE A 23 -12.54 -5.50 3.88
N ASN A 24 -12.82 -5.39 5.18
CA ASN A 24 -13.27 -6.53 5.97
C ASN A 24 -14.66 -7.01 5.51
N ASP A 25 -15.59 -6.09 5.28
CA ASP A 25 -16.96 -6.42 4.83
C ASP A 25 -16.95 -7.08 3.44
N GLU A 26 -16.05 -6.67 2.56
CA GLU A 26 -15.93 -7.22 1.22
C GLU A 26 -15.13 -8.53 1.16
N GLY A 27 -14.58 -8.97 2.27
CA GLY A 27 -13.80 -10.22 2.32
C GLY A 27 -12.49 -10.15 1.54
N VAL A 28 -11.86 -8.98 1.51
CA VAL A 28 -10.60 -8.78 0.81
C VAL A 28 -9.51 -9.65 1.44
N SER A 29 -8.71 -10.32 0.61
CA SER A 29 -7.63 -11.19 1.07
C SER A 29 -6.29 -10.49 1.21
N LEU A 30 -6.09 -9.45 0.42
CA LEU A 30 -4.83 -8.70 0.37
C LEU A 30 -5.15 -7.23 0.18
N VAL A 31 -4.48 -6.37 0.97
CA VAL A 31 -4.54 -4.92 0.80
C VAL A 31 -3.16 -4.43 0.38
N LEU A 32 -3.12 -3.67 -0.71
CA LEU A 32 -1.91 -3.02 -1.21
C LEU A 32 -1.99 -1.52 -0.93
N HIS A 33 -0.96 -0.98 -0.28
CA HIS A 33 -0.87 0.45 0.02
C HIS A 33 0.27 1.06 -0.80
N ALA A 34 -0.06 2.04 -1.62
CA ALA A 34 0.88 2.65 -2.56
C ALA A 34 1.68 3.83 -1.97
N GLY A 35 1.73 3.97 -0.65
CA GLY A 35 2.59 4.94 0.02
C GLY A 35 1.89 6.18 0.52
N ASP A 36 2.67 7.05 1.18
CA ASP A 36 2.24 8.26 1.88
C ASP A 36 1.37 7.94 3.10
N TYR A 37 1.97 7.21 4.03
CA TYR A 37 1.40 6.97 5.37
C TYR A 37 1.60 8.18 6.28
N VAL A 38 2.70 8.87 6.09
CA VAL A 38 3.21 10.04 6.81
C VAL A 38 3.63 9.69 8.23
N SER A 39 2.69 9.40 9.13
CA SER A 39 3.02 9.15 10.54
C SER A 39 2.88 7.69 10.94
N PRO A 40 3.86 7.14 11.68
CA PRO A 40 3.83 5.76 12.13
C PRO A 40 2.62 5.39 13.00
N PHE A 41 2.05 6.35 13.74
CA PHE A 41 0.92 6.07 14.61
C PHE A 41 -0.34 5.63 13.86
N THR A 42 -0.42 5.88 12.55
CA THR A 42 -1.55 5.46 11.73
C THR A 42 -1.65 3.93 11.61
N ALA A 43 -0.57 3.21 11.92
CA ALA A 43 -0.57 1.75 11.89
C ALA A 43 -1.67 1.14 12.76
N ASP A 44 -1.93 1.73 13.92
CA ASP A 44 -2.95 1.23 14.84
C ASP A 44 -4.36 1.26 14.23
N ALA A 45 -4.64 2.21 13.34
CA ALA A 45 -5.93 2.29 12.67
C ALA A 45 -6.15 1.12 11.70
N PHE A 46 -5.07 0.50 11.20
CA PHE A 46 -5.16 -0.69 10.35
C PHE A 46 -5.20 -2.00 11.14
N ARG A 47 -5.02 -1.95 12.45
CA ARG A 47 -4.96 -3.17 13.29
C ARG A 47 -6.17 -4.08 13.13
N PRO A 48 -7.42 -3.59 13.01
CA PRO A 48 -8.58 -4.46 12.81
C PRO A 48 -8.67 -5.11 11.43
N LEU A 49 -7.81 -4.73 10.49
CA LEU A 49 -7.83 -5.30 9.14
C LEU A 49 -7.52 -6.79 9.19
N LYS A 50 -8.39 -7.60 8.59
CA LYS A 50 -8.23 -9.07 8.55
C LYS A 50 -7.36 -9.54 7.40
N ALA A 51 -7.30 -8.76 6.32
CA ALA A 51 -6.51 -9.08 5.14
C ALA A 51 -5.01 -8.95 5.42
N LYS A 52 -4.20 -9.63 4.61
CA LYS A 52 -2.77 -9.40 4.56
C LYS A 52 -2.52 -7.98 4.01
N PHE A 53 -1.57 -7.26 4.60
CA PHE A 53 -1.25 -5.89 4.21
C PHE A 53 0.18 -5.83 3.67
N MET A 54 0.33 -5.27 2.49
CA MET A 54 1.63 -5.07 1.87
C MET A 54 1.68 -3.68 1.23
N GLY A 55 2.79 -2.96 1.44
CA GLY A 55 2.88 -1.60 0.96
C GLY A 55 4.27 -1.20 0.51
N VAL A 56 4.36 0.01 -0.02
CA VAL A 56 5.62 0.68 -0.38
C VAL A 56 5.62 2.07 0.24
N PHE A 57 6.77 2.73 0.24
CA PHE A 57 6.90 4.10 0.72
C PHE A 57 6.53 5.11 -0.37
N GLY A 58 5.94 6.23 0.03
CA GLY A 58 5.70 7.38 -0.81
C GLY A 58 6.70 8.51 -0.55
N ASN A 59 6.51 9.63 -1.25
CA ASN A 59 7.42 10.77 -1.13
C ASN A 59 7.29 11.54 0.19
N ASN A 60 6.18 11.38 0.91
CA ASN A 60 5.97 12.01 2.22
C ASN A 60 6.27 11.09 3.40
N ASP A 61 6.86 9.93 3.18
CA ASP A 61 7.20 8.98 4.23
C ASP A 61 8.64 9.22 4.69
N GLY A 62 8.81 10.12 5.67
CA GLY A 62 10.14 10.54 6.14
C GLY A 62 10.82 9.54 7.05
N ASP A 63 10.15 9.06 8.08
CA ASP A 63 10.73 8.12 9.04
C ASP A 63 10.44 6.67 8.64
N LYS A 64 11.14 6.22 7.61
CA LYS A 64 10.89 4.90 7.01
C LYS A 64 11.19 3.74 7.94
N VAL A 65 12.22 3.87 8.77
CA VAL A 65 12.61 2.80 9.71
C VAL A 65 11.51 2.60 10.75
N TYR A 66 11.00 3.69 11.32
CA TYR A 66 9.97 3.61 12.35
C TYR A 66 8.62 3.21 11.75
N LEU A 67 8.30 3.69 10.55
CA LEU A 67 7.09 3.26 9.83
C LEU A 67 7.11 1.75 9.61
N ARG A 68 8.21 1.21 9.10
CA ARG A 68 8.35 -0.23 8.87
C ARG A 68 8.19 -1.03 10.17
N LYS A 69 8.76 -0.51 11.25
CA LYS A 69 8.67 -1.14 12.56
C LYS A 69 7.21 -1.17 13.06
N LYS A 70 6.54 -0.02 13.04
CA LYS A 70 5.18 0.10 13.55
C LYS A 70 4.18 -0.72 12.72
N TYR A 71 4.28 -0.65 11.41
CA TYR A 71 3.42 -1.46 10.53
C TYR A 71 3.74 -2.95 10.66
N GLY A 72 5.00 -3.30 10.89
CA GLY A 72 5.38 -4.68 11.16
C GLY A 72 4.72 -5.26 12.41
N GLU A 73 4.47 -4.43 13.42
CA GLU A 73 3.82 -4.86 14.66
C GLU A 73 2.37 -5.34 14.44
N ILE A 74 1.71 -4.86 13.39
CA ILE A 74 0.36 -5.30 13.04
C ILE A 74 0.35 -6.35 11.92
N GLY A 75 1.51 -6.88 11.57
CA GLY A 75 1.64 -7.90 10.54
C GLY A 75 1.72 -7.36 9.12
N ALA A 76 1.85 -6.04 8.95
CA ALA A 76 2.01 -5.42 7.64
C ALA A 76 3.46 -5.45 7.18
N GLU A 77 3.67 -5.56 5.88
CA GLU A 77 5.00 -5.53 5.28
C GLU A 77 5.12 -4.31 4.38
N ILE A 78 6.15 -3.48 4.60
CA ILE A 78 6.46 -2.36 3.72
C ILE A 78 7.81 -2.66 3.05
N ARG A 79 7.79 -2.83 1.74
CA ARG A 79 8.95 -3.36 0.99
C ARG A 79 9.94 -2.34 0.48
N GLY A 80 9.72 -1.07 0.62
CA GLY A 80 10.59 -0.04 0.07
C GLY A 80 9.81 0.83 -0.91
N SER A 81 10.45 1.27 -2.01
CA SER A 81 9.82 2.20 -2.96
C SER A 81 9.03 1.51 -4.06
N PHE A 82 9.30 0.24 -4.30
CA PHE A 82 8.67 -0.54 -5.36
C PHE A 82 8.61 -2.00 -4.95
N ALA A 83 7.52 -2.66 -5.33
CA ALA A 83 7.36 -4.08 -5.08
C ALA A 83 6.60 -4.74 -6.24
N ILE A 84 6.88 -6.01 -6.47
CA ILE A 84 6.05 -6.85 -7.34
C ILE A 84 5.41 -7.90 -6.44
N VAL A 85 4.09 -7.94 -6.47
CA VAL A 85 3.30 -8.83 -5.62
C VAL A 85 2.51 -9.78 -6.52
N ASP A 86 2.61 -11.08 -6.24
CA ASP A 86 1.83 -12.07 -6.96
C ASP A 86 0.45 -12.21 -6.29
N ALA A 87 -0.60 -12.01 -7.07
CA ALA A 87 -1.98 -12.15 -6.63
C ALA A 87 -2.71 -13.03 -7.64
N ASP A 88 -2.97 -14.27 -7.28
CA ASP A 88 -3.62 -15.26 -8.15
C ASP A 88 -2.95 -15.40 -9.52
N GLY A 89 -1.62 -15.42 -9.55
CA GLY A 89 -0.86 -15.56 -10.78
C GLY A 89 -0.66 -14.28 -11.57
N LYS A 90 -1.25 -13.17 -11.12
CA LYS A 90 -1.02 -11.84 -11.70
C LYS A 90 0.09 -11.13 -10.96
N ARG A 91 1.05 -10.59 -11.68
CA ARG A 91 2.15 -9.81 -11.10
C ARG A 91 1.74 -8.36 -11.02
N MET A 92 1.49 -7.89 -9.81
CA MET A 92 1.06 -6.52 -9.54
C MET A 92 2.27 -5.69 -9.14
N GLY A 93 2.63 -4.70 -9.95
CA GLY A 93 3.66 -3.73 -9.61
C GLY A 93 3.05 -2.65 -8.72
N LEU A 94 3.73 -2.33 -7.64
CA LEU A 94 3.24 -1.38 -6.62
C LEU A 94 4.29 -0.31 -6.39
N LEU A 95 3.94 0.96 -6.59
CA LEU A 95 4.80 2.10 -6.31
C LEU A 95 3.92 3.32 -6.03
N HIS A 96 4.54 4.37 -5.44
CA HIS A 96 3.78 5.58 -5.14
C HIS A 96 3.42 6.38 -6.39
N GLY A 97 4.34 6.46 -7.35
CA GLY A 97 4.08 7.12 -8.62
C GLY A 97 4.51 8.59 -8.68
N HIS A 98 5.31 9.05 -7.71
CA HIS A 98 5.82 10.43 -7.71
C HIS A 98 6.98 10.64 -8.70
N ASP A 99 7.59 9.58 -9.20
CA ASP A 99 8.60 9.63 -10.25
C ASP A 99 7.94 9.29 -11.60
N GLY A 100 7.64 10.30 -12.39
CA GLY A 100 6.91 10.13 -13.65
C GLY A 100 7.65 9.31 -14.68
N LEU A 101 8.98 9.40 -14.72
CA LEU A 101 9.80 8.62 -15.67
C LEU A 101 9.78 7.14 -15.31
N LEU A 102 9.89 6.83 -14.02
CA LEU A 102 9.81 5.46 -13.54
C LEU A 102 8.42 4.87 -13.82
N LEU A 103 7.38 5.62 -13.54
CA LEU A 103 6.00 5.20 -13.79
C LEU A 103 5.78 4.88 -15.27
N GLU A 104 6.26 5.74 -16.16
CA GLU A 104 6.18 5.54 -17.60
C GLU A 104 6.93 4.28 -18.04
N ALA A 105 8.15 4.09 -17.56
CA ALA A 105 8.96 2.91 -17.89
C ALA A 105 8.28 1.61 -17.45
N LEU A 106 7.70 1.59 -16.23
CA LEU A 106 7.05 0.41 -15.69
C LEU A 106 5.73 0.10 -16.39
N SER A 107 5.01 1.10 -16.87
CA SER A 107 3.73 0.89 -17.55
C SER A 107 3.87 0.08 -18.85
N GLY A 108 5.07 0.07 -19.45
CA GLY A 108 5.35 -0.74 -20.64
C GLY A 108 6.06 -2.06 -20.33
N SER A 109 6.28 -2.41 -19.07
CA SER A 109 7.06 -3.59 -18.70
C SER A 109 6.26 -4.88 -18.86
N VAL A 110 6.89 -5.88 -19.48
CA VAL A 110 6.30 -7.23 -19.60
C VAL A 110 6.40 -8.03 -18.28
N ALA A 111 7.17 -7.53 -17.31
CA ALA A 111 7.32 -8.19 -16.01
C ALA A 111 6.10 -7.92 -15.09
N ILE A 112 5.21 -7.01 -15.48
CA ILE A 112 4.09 -6.54 -14.65
C ILE A 112 2.79 -6.74 -15.43
N ASP A 113 1.81 -7.40 -14.82
CA ASP A 113 0.49 -7.55 -15.42
C ASP A 113 -0.44 -6.39 -15.06
N VAL A 114 -0.31 -5.86 -13.83
CA VAL A 114 -1.11 -4.74 -13.33
C VAL A 114 -0.18 -3.78 -12.60
N LEU A 115 -0.29 -2.49 -12.90
CA LEU A 115 0.49 -1.45 -12.23
C LEU A 115 -0.43 -0.65 -11.31
N VAL A 116 -0.07 -0.60 -10.02
CA VAL A 116 -0.82 0.09 -8.97
C VAL A 116 0.00 1.26 -8.45
N TYR A 117 -0.56 2.44 -8.45
CA TYR A 117 0.12 3.64 -7.96
C TYR A 117 -0.87 4.65 -7.36
N GLY A 118 -0.33 5.59 -6.59
CA GLY A 118 -1.09 6.67 -5.99
C GLY A 118 -0.55 8.04 -6.39
N HIS A 119 -0.33 8.91 -5.42
CA HIS A 119 0.26 10.26 -5.55
C HIS A 119 -0.63 11.30 -6.26
N THR A 120 -1.21 10.97 -7.36
CA THR A 120 -1.99 11.91 -8.18
C THR A 120 -3.35 12.29 -7.58
N HIS A 121 -3.74 11.65 -6.50
CA HIS A 121 -5.00 11.89 -5.79
C HIS A 121 -6.22 11.89 -6.71
#